data_6b90c4bf88b27ad98e6789f8f1f3bb67
#
_entry.id   6b90c4bf88b27ad98e6789f8f1f3bb67
#
_cell.length_a   1.000
_cell.length_b   1.000
_cell.length_c   1.000
_cell.angle_alpha   90.00
_cell.angle_beta   90.00
_cell.angle_gamma   90.00
#
_symmetry.space_group_name_H-M   'P 1'
#
loop_
_entity.id
_entity.type
_entity.pdbx_description
1 polymer ?
#
loop_
_entity_poly.entity_id
_entity_poly.type
_entity_poly.pdbx_seq_one_letter_code
_entity_poly.pdbx_strand_id
1 'polypeptide(L)'
;MDFLTLAEAQKEALIQDLRQLIQIESVLDEEHQSDEAPFGEGPKRALLWLLSKAEQDGFKVKNVDHYAGHIEMGEGEEILGILCHVDVVPAGNDWTYPPFQGVLKDGKLYGRGSIDDKGPTMAAYYAMKMVKESGIPLSKKVRMIIGTDEESGFRCVEHYFQKEAMPDIGFAPDADFPLINAEKGIALLQFSQTDPLSSEEQLISFQAGNRHNMVPDFAKAVVKNVSEDLEVQFNKWFKEYDREATFTCEGERVIITVSGKSAHAMEPEKGKNVAVVLAQFLSHHLTTDASKAFVTFIADVFGDVYGNALGLDYADEVSGPTTLNAGVVSFDSQNGGNILVSMRYSVTYPYEEKMKKASEHLLKYPFSLHVLSNSMPHYIPEEDEFIQTLLRVYRRYTGDDRKPLSTGGGTYARVLKKGVAFGSLFPGEPDVAHQKDEYVVIDNLVKAAAIYAESIVELAAK
;
A
#
# COMPACT_ATOMS: atom_id res chain seq x y z
N MET A 1 19.92 -20.60 22.22
CA MET A 1 20.48 -19.26 22.49
C MET A 1 19.31 -18.34 22.77
N ASP A 2 19.44 -17.38 23.67
CA ASP A 2 18.35 -16.45 23.98
C ASP A 2 18.56 -15.15 23.19
N PHE A 3 17.91 -15.05 22.03
CA PHE A 3 18.03 -13.87 21.17
C PHE A 3 17.33 -12.63 21.75
N LEU A 4 16.37 -12.78 22.66
CA LEU A 4 15.75 -11.63 23.34
C LEU A 4 16.76 -10.96 24.26
N THR A 5 17.49 -11.73 25.06
CA THR A 5 18.55 -11.21 25.93
C THR A 5 19.65 -10.52 25.10
N LEU A 6 20.01 -11.08 23.92
CA LEU A 6 21.00 -10.46 23.04
C LEU A 6 20.47 -9.16 22.41
N ALA A 7 19.21 -9.13 21.99
CA ALA A 7 18.58 -7.93 21.42
C ALA A 7 18.48 -6.82 22.48
N GLU A 8 18.10 -7.13 23.73
CA GLU A 8 18.10 -6.17 24.82
C GLU A 8 19.49 -5.61 25.11
N ALA A 9 20.54 -6.43 25.03
CA ALA A 9 21.91 -5.97 25.21
C ALA A 9 22.38 -5.02 24.11
N GLN A 10 21.81 -5.11 22.88
CA GLN A 10 22.13 -4.27 21.73
C GLN A 10 21.14 -3.11 21.54
N LYS A 11 20.13 -2.97 22.39
CA LYS A 11 19.04 -2.00 22.30
C LYS A 11 19.50 -0.57 22.07
N GLU A 12 20.45 -0.07 22.88
CA GLU A 12 20.95 1.29 22.78
C GLU A 12 21.66 1.55 21.44
N ALA A 13 22.43 0.57 20.95
CA ALA A 13 23.10 0.66 19.67
C ALA A 13 22.08 0.69 18.52
N LEU A 14 21.06 -0.19 18.57
CA LEU A 14 19.97 -0.23 17.59
C LEU A 14 19.25 1.13 17.54
N ILE A 15 18.90 1.71 18.69
CA ILE A 15 18.23 3.02 18.76
C ILE A 15 19.08 4.12 18.12
N GLN A 16 20.38 4.15 18.42
CA GLN A 16 21.28 5.18 17.90
C GLN A 16 21.44 5.05 16.38
N ASP A 17 21.59 3.83 15.87
CA ASP A 17 21.71 3.59 14.43
C ASP A 17 20.41 3.92 13.69
N LEU A 18 19.26 3.52 14.24
CA LEU A 18 17.95 3.88 13.68
C LEU A 18 17.75 5.41 13.62
N ARG A 19 18.15 6.13 14.69
CA ARG A 19 18.10 7.59 14.68
C ARG A 19 18.95 8.20 13.57
N GLN A 20 20.15 7.69 13.32
CA GLN A 20 21.00 8.16 12.24
C GLN A 20 20.36 7.89 10.86
N LEU A 21 19.74 6.72 10.68
CA LEU A 21 19.06 6.39 9.43
C LEU A 21 17.80 7.26 9.21
N ILE A 22 17.02 7.55 10.27
CA ILE A 22 15.86 8.47 10.19
C ILE A 22 16.32 9.90 9.82
N GLN A 23 17.48 10.34 10.29
CA GLN A 23 18.02 11.69 9.98
C GLN A 23 18.40 11.86 8.50
N ILE A 24 18.45 10.78 7.73
CA ILE A 24 18.61 10.85 6.28
C ILE A 24 17.21 10.94 5.68
N GLU A 25 16.79 12.13 5.26
CA GLU A 25 15.56 12.33 4.51
C GLU A 25 15.68 11.61 3.16
N SER A 26 14.95 10.50 3.02
CA SER A 26 15.01 9.59 1.88
C SER A 26 13.68 9.53 1.11
N VAL A 27 13.07 10.68 0.92
CA VAL A 27 11.89 10.86 0.08
C VAL A 27 12.29 10.80 -1.39
N LEU A 28 11.42 10.17 -2.23
CA LEU A 28 11.58 10.18 -3.68
C LEU A 28 11.68 11.63 -4.21
N ASP A 29 12.69 11.90 -5.02
CA ASP A 29 12.91 13.20 -5.68
C ASP A 29 12.98 12.98 -7.20
N GLU A 30 11.82 13.07 -7.86
CA GLU A 30 11.71 12.86 -9.31
C GLU A 30 12.33 13.99 -10.13
N GLU A 31 12.45 15.19 -9.57
CA GLU A 31 13.01 16.35 -10.28
C GLU A 31 14.54 16.27 -10.39
N HIS A 32 15.23 15.58 -9.47
CA HIS A 32 16.69 15.47 -9.42
C HIS A 32 17.19 14.03 -9.60
N GLN A 33 16.44 13.19 -10.32
CA GLN A 33 16.87 11.84 -10.69
C GLN A 33 18.07 11.86 -11.64
N SER A 34 18.98 10.91 -11.45
CA SER A 34 20.14 10.69 -12.32
C SER A 34 20.55 9.22 -12.32
N ASP A 35 21.43 8.80 -13.22
CA ASP A 35 21.98 7.43 -13.20
C ASP A 35 22.71 7.12 -11.89
N GLU A 36 23.28 8.13 -11.23
CA GLU A 36 23.97 8.00 -9.94
C GLU A 36 23.00 8.09 -8.73
N ALA A 37 21.78 8.58 -8.92
CA ALA A 37 20.75 8.70 -7.90
C ALA A 37 19.36 8.47 -8.52
N PRO A 38 18.99 7.21 -8.81
CA PRO A 38 17.78 6.88 -9.59
C PRO A 38 16.47 7.38 -8.97
N PHE A 39 16.43 7.53 -7.65
CA PHE A 39 15.28 8.01 -6.90
C PHE A 39 15.58 9.28 -6.07
N GLY A 40 16.67 9.97 -6.41
CA GLY A 40 17.17 11.15 -5.72
C GLY A 40 18.29 10.83 -4.71
N GLU A 41 18.95 11.88 -4.24
CA GLU A 41 20.11 11.76 -3.34
C GLU A 41 19.75 11.25 -1.94
N GLY A 42 18.51 11.46 -1.48
CA GLY A 42 18.05 11.00 -0.16
C GLY A 42 18.05 9.48 -0.04
N PRO A 43 17.30 8.75 -0.88
CA PRO A 43 17.26 7.27 -0.88
C PRO A 43 18.63 6.66 -1.11
N LYS A 44 19.44 7.21 -2.04
CA LYS A 44 20.81 6.77 -2.28
C LYS A 44 21.69 6.90 -1.02
N ARG A 45 21.64 8.03 -0.32
CA ARG A 45 22.41 8.22 0.92
C ARG A 45 22.00 7.26 2.01
N ALA A 46 20.71 6.96 2.16
CA ALA A 46 20.22 6.00 3.14
C ALA A 46 20.74 4.59 2.85
N LEU A 47 20.67 4.15 1.59
CA LEU A 47 21.23 2.88 1.14
C LEU A 47 22.73 2.79 1.43
N LEU A 48 23.51 3.78 1.00
CA LEU A 48 24.96 3.79 1.17
C LEU A 48 25.38 3.84 2.65
N TRP A 49 24.62 4.55 3.48
CA TRP A 49 24.86 4.58 4.92
C TRP A 49 24.73 3.17 5.53
N LEU A 50 23.65 2.44 5.20
CA LEU A 50 23.42 1.11 5.74
C LEU A 50 24.43 0.08 5.21
N LEU A 51 24.77 0.14 3.93
CA LEU A 51 25.79 -0.73 3.34
C LEU A 51 27.17 -0.49 3.97
N SER A 52 27.56 0.79 4.15
CA SER A 52 28.85 1.16 4.80
C SER A 52 28.91 0.65 6.24
N LYS A 53 27.82 0.79 6.99
CA LYS A 53 27.74 0.27 8.35
C LYS A 53 27.89 -1.27 8.37
N ALA A 54 27.21 -1.95 7.47
CA ALA A 54 27.29 -3.41 7.39
C ALA A 54 28.72 -3.90 7.01
N GLU A 55 29.40 -3.20 6.11
CA GLU A 55 30.79 -3.48 5.77
C GLU A 55 31.73 -3.29 6.97
N GLN A 56 31.54 -2.23 7.78
CA GLN A 56 32.29 -2.03 9.03
C GLN A 56 32.03 -3.14 10.06
N ASP A 57 30.81 -3.66 10.13
CA ASP A 57 30.46 -4.81 10.99
C ASP A 57 30.88 -6.16 10.37
N GLY A 58 31.61 -6.14 9.23
CA GLY A 58 32.24 -7.29 8.58
C GLY A 58 31.29 -8.21 7.82
N PHE A 59 30.19 -7.65 7.30
CA PHE A 59 29.33 -8.34 6.34
C PHE A 59 29.87 -8.18 4.90
N LYS A 60 29.46 -9.11 4.02
CA LYS A 60 29.60 -8.88 2.58
C LYS A 60 28.49 -7.96 2.12
N VAL A 61 28.83 -6.92 1.37
CA VAL A 61 27.85 -5.95 0.87
C VAL A 61 27.98 -5.79 -0.65
N LYS A 62 26.87 -5.44 -1.29
CA LYS A 62 26.86 -5.08 -2.70
C LYS A 62 25.87 -3.95 -2.94
N ASN A 63 26.31 -2.90 -3.62
CA ASN A 63 25.46 -1.88 -4.19
C ASN A 63 25.15 -2.25 -5.65
N VAL A 64 23.87 -2.22 -6.02
CA VAL A 64 23.40 -2.50 -7.38
C VAL A 64 22.89 -1.21 -7.99
N ASP A 65 23.82 -0.43 -8.56
CA ASP A 65 23.60 0.83 -9.29
C ASP A 65 22.74 1.86 -8.53
N HIS A 66 22.82 1.88 -7.21
CA HIS A 66 22.04 2.77 -6.32
C HIS A 66 20.50 2.57 -6.40
N TYR A 67 20.01 1.60 -7.17
CA TYR A 67 18.61 1.16 -7.15
C TYR A 67 18.29 0.38 -5.89
N ALA A 68 19.18 -0.54 -5.54
CA ALA A 68 19.10 -1.37 -4.33
C ALA A 68 20.48 -1.86 -3.95
N GLY A 69 20.59 -2.47 -2.79
CA GLY A 69 21.81 -3.16 -2.37
C GLY A 69 21.49 -4.36 -1.53
N HIS A 70 22.53 -5.12 -1.15
CA HIS A 70 22.33 -6.19 -0.19
C HIS A 70 23.48 -6.35 0.79
N ILE A 71 23.13 -6.91 1.94
CA ILE A 71 24.01 -7.37 3.01
C ILE A 71 23.89 -8.89 3.05
N GLU A 72 25.01 -9.61 3.02
CA GLU A 72 25.01 -11.07 2.94
C GLU A 72 25.91 -11.72 3.99
N MET A 73 25.44 -12.84 4.56
CA MET A 73 26.22 -13.74 5.42
C MET A 73 25.85 -15.20 5.13
N GLY A 74 26.61 -16.12 5.69
CA GLY A 74 26.43 -17.56 5.48
C GLY A 74 27.02 -18.03 4.15
N GLU A 75 26.93 -19.33 3.94
CA GLU A 75 27.44 -20.02 2.76
C GLU A 75 26.39 -21.05 2.31
N GLY A 76 26.45 -21.46 1.06
CA GLY A 76 25.50 -22.41 0.48
C GLY A 76 24.94 -21.90 -0.85
N GLU A 77 24.10 -22.69 -1.48
CA GLU A 77 23.49 -22.36 -2.76
C GLU A 77 22.14 -21.66 -2.56
N GLU A 78 21.33 -22.16 -1.63
CA GLU A 78 20.03 -21.56 -1.30
C GLU A 78 20.17 -20.22 -0.60
N ILE A 79 19.24 -19.31 -0.87
CA ILE A 79 19.19 -17.95 -0.34
C ILE A 79 17.90 -17.74 0.46
N LEU A 80 18.04 -17.40 1.75
CA LEU A 80 16.99 -16.78 2.55
C LEU A 80 17.05 -15.28 2.35
N GLY A 81 16.02 -14.69 1.76
CA GLY A 81 15.88 -13.25 1.54
C GLY A 81 15.19 -12.55 2.71
N ILE A 82 15.65 -11.34 3.04
CA ILE A 82 14.96 -10.40 3.91
C ILE A 82 14.86 -9.12 3.09
N LEU A 83 13.63 -8.75 2.70
CA LEU A 83 13.41 -7.59 1.83
C LEU A 83 12.98 -6.40 2.68
N CYS A 84 13.77 -5.35 2.64
CA CYS A 84 13.56 -4.11 3.38
C CYS A 84 13.67 -2.92 2.44
N HIS A 85 13.19 -1.75 2.88
CA HIS A 85 13.41 -0.51 2.15
C HIS A 85 13.87 0.63 3.07
N VAL A 86 14.48 1.64 2.46
CA VAL A 86 14.98 2.82 3.17
C VAL A 86 14.44 4.13 2.62
N ASP A 87 13.68 4.09 1.53
CA ASP A 87 12.87 5.22 1.10
C ASP A 87 11.66 5.42 2.01
N VAL A 88 11.11 6.60 2.00
CA VAL A 88 9.96 6.97 2.84
C VAL A 88 9.04 7.93 2.08
N VAL A 89 7.74 7.90 2.39
CA VAL A 89 6.79 8.89 1.89
C VAL A 89 7.11 10.29 2.43
N PRO A 90 6.68 11.36 1.74
CA PRO A 90 6.82 12.73 2.26
C PRO A 90 6.23 12.88 3.65
N ALA A 91 6.90 13.65 4.50
CA ALA A 91 6.47 13.83 5.89
C ALA A 91 5.11 14.53 6.00
N GLY A 92 4.79 15.44 5.08
CA GLY A 92 3.62 16.31 5.21
C GLY A 92 3.83 17.41 6.26
N ASN A 93 2.71 17.94 6.77
CA ASN A 93 2.70 19.08 7.70
C ASN A 93 2.26 18.68 9.11
N ASP A 94 2.31 19.64 10.03
CA ASP A 94 1.72 19.59 11.38
C ASP A 94 2.31 18.51 12.32
N TRP A 95 3.57 18.12 12.12
CA TRP A 95 4.28 17.24 13.04
C TRP A 95 4.53 17.90 14.40
N THR A 96 4.26 17.17 15.48
CA THR A 96 4.61 17.59 16.85
C THR A 96 6.11 17.47 17.10
N TYR A 97 6.72 16.40 16.55
CA TYR A 97 8.16 16.15 16.61
C TYR A 97 8.75 16.24 15.19
N PRO A 98 9.91 16.90 14.99
CA PRO A 98 10.49 17.00 13.65
C PRO A 98 10.67 15.62 13.00
N PRO A 99 10.14 15.40 11.78
CA PRO A 99 10.02 14.07 11.17
C PRO A 99 11.35 13.36 10.91
N PHE A 100 12.42 14.09 10.74
CA PHE A 100 13.76 13.55 10.45
C PHE A 100 14.77 13.78 11.57
N GLN A 101 14.34 13.81 12.84
CA GLN A 101 15.25 13.93 13.98
C GLN A 101 15.39 12.67 14.83
N GLY A 102 14.43 11.74 14.74
CA GLY A 102 14.42 10.54 15.54
C GLY A 102 14.29 10.86 17.05
N VAL A 103 13.15 11.45 17.45
CA VAL A 103 12.91 11.91 18.82
C VAL A 103 12.50 10.75 19.71
N LEU A 104 13.32 10.43 20.70
CA LEU A 104 13.00 9.40 21.71
C LEU A 104 12.17 10.00 22.84
N LYS A 105 10.98 9.48 23.05
CA LYS A 105 10.09 9.91 24.13
C LYS A 105 9.12 8.80 24.54
N ASP A 106 8.95 8.59 25.84
CA ASP A 106 7.98 7.66 26.44
C ASP A 106 8.07 6.23 25.85
N GLY A 107 9.29 5.70 25.64
CA GLY A 107 9.54 4.38 25.07
C GLY A 107 9.28 4.27 23.55
N LYS A 108 9.04 5.38 22.88
CA LYS A 108 8.78 5.45 21.44
C LYS A 108 9.86 6.28 20.74
N LEU A 109 10.20 5.89 19.53
CA LEU A 109 11.05 6.68 18.64
C LEU A 109 10.20 7.27 17.53
N TYR A 110 10.02 8.60 17.56
CA TYR A 110 9.24 9.36 16.59
C TYR A 110 10.08 9.78 15.40
N GLY A 111 9.57 9.59 14.21
CA GLY A 111 10.17 10.03 12.96
C GLY A 111 9.57 9.33 11.75
N ARG A 112 9.62 9.97 10.58
CA ARG A 112 9.21 9.38 9.32
C ARG A 112 10.14 8.19 8.99
N GLY A 113 9.57 7.02 8.68
CA GLY A 113 10.30 5.78 8.49
C GLY A 113 10.56 5.00 9.78
N SER A 114 10.08 5.46 10.93
CA SER A 114 10.33 4.76 12.20
C SER A 114 9.62 3.41 12.28
N ILE A 115 8.43 3.26 11.70
CA ILE A 115 7.71 2.00 11.58
C ILE A 115 7.73 1.47 10.14
N ASP A 116 7.80 2.34 9.13
CA ASP A 116 7.71 2.02 7.72
C ASP A 116 8.85 2.69 6.92
N ASP A 117 9.96 1.98 6.64
CA ASP A 117 10.41 0.65 7.07
C ASP A 117 11.80 0.70 7.75
N LYS A 118 12.38 1.91 8.04
CA LYS A 118 13.73 2.04 8.60
C LYS A 118 13.89 1.35 9.96
N GLY A 119 12.84 1.39 10.79
CA GLY A 119 12.85 0.70 12.08
C GLY A 119 12.95 -0.82 11.90
N PRO A 120 11.99 -1.47 11.22
CA PRO A 120 12.04 -2.89 10.93
C PRO A 120 13.28 -3.31 10.13
N THR A 121 13.74 -2.50 9.19
CA THR A 121 15.04 -2.65 8.50
C THR A 121 16.18 -2.76 9.51
N MET A 122 16.25 -1.87 10.51
CA MET A 122 17.27 -1.95 11.54
C MET A 122 17.08 -3.15 12.47
N ALA A 123 15.85 -3.56 12.78
CA ALA A 123 15.59 -4.79 13.53
C ALA A 123 16.11 -6.03 12.78
N ALA A 124 15.86 -6.12 11.48
CA ALA A 124 16.37 -7.20 10.62
C ALA A 124 17.90 -7.17 10.52
N TYR A 125 18.51 -5.99 10.39
CA TYR A 125 19.95 -5.83 10.40
C TYR A 125 20.58 -6.32 11.72
N TYR A 126 20.04 -5.93 12.85
CA TYR A 126 20.51 -6.37 14.16
C TYR A 126 20.25 -7.87 14.40
N ALA A 127 19.19 -8.43 13.83
CA ALA A 127 18.95 -9.87 13.82
C ALA A 127 20.09 -10.61 13.11
N MET A 128 20.48 -10.17 11.91
CA MET A 128 21.62 -10.72 11.20
C MET A 128 22.93 -10.59 12.00
N LYS A 129 23.14 -9.45 12.65
CA LYS A 129 24.32 -9.20 13.49
C LYS A 129 24.38 -10.18 14.66
N MET A 130 23.28 -10.36 15.39
CA MET A 130 23.19 -11.32 16.50
C MET A 130 23.46 -12.77 16.03
N VAL A 131 22.90 -13.17 14.90
CA VAL A 131 23.14 -14.51 14.33
C VAL A 131 24.62 -14.68 13.95
N LYS A 132 25.24 -13.68 13.31
CA LYS A 132 26.67 -13.71 12.97
C LYS A 132 27.57 -13.81 14.23
N GLU A 133 27.30 -12.98 15.24
CA GLU A 133 28.03 -12.98 16.51
C GLU A 133 27.85 -14.27 17.30
N SER A 134 26.70 -14.97 17.14
CA SER A 134 26.45 -16.26 17.79
C SER A 134 27.35 -17.38 17.30
N GLY A 135 27.93 -17.25 16.12
CA GLY A 135 28.73 -18.29 15.49
C GLY A 135 27.97 -19.53 15.06
N ILE A 136 26.64 -19.51 15.05
CA ILE A 136 25.81 -20.64 14.55
C ILE A 136 26.11 -20.86 13.06
N PRO A 137 26.46 -22.09 12.66
CA PRO A 137 26.76 -22.36 11.27
C PRO A 137 25.49 -22.33 10.42
N LEU A 138 25.51 -21.57 9.33
CA LEU A 138 24.42 -21.48 8.39
C LEU A 138 24.68 -22.41 7.18
N SER A 139 23.64 -23.09 6.72
CA SER A 139 23.66 -23.92 5.51
C SER A 139 23.18 -23.17 4.28
N LYS A 140 22.53 -22.03 4.48
CA LYS A 140 22.05 -21.13 3.42
C LYS A 140 22.75 -19.78 3.53
N LYS A 141 22.75 -19.04 2.44
CA LYS A 141 23.02 -17.61 2.47
C LYS A 141 21.82 -16.88 3.06
N VAL A 142 22.08 -15.92 3.91
CA VAL A 142 21.08 -14.96 4.36
C VAL A 142 21.40 -13.63 3.72
N ARG A 143 20.48 -13.13 2.92
CA ARG A 143 20.64 -11.91 2.12
C ARG A 143 19.55 -10.90 2.47
N MET A 144 19.93 -9.82 3.14
CA MET A 144 19.08 -8.67 3.36
C MET A 144 19.18 -7.75 2.14
N ILE A 145 18.09 -7.61 1.41
CA ILE A 145 17.98 -6.78 0.22
C ILE A 145 17.32 -5.46 0.65
N ILE A 146 17.92 -4.34 0.28
CA ILE A 146 17.54 -3.02 0.70
C ILE A 146 17.15 -2.22 -0.54
N GLY A 147 15.86 -1.94 -0.68
CA GLY A 147 15.30 -1.15 -1.76
C GLY A 147 15.29 0.34 -1.46
N THR A 148 15.10 1.14 -2.49
CA THR A 148 15.08 2.62 -2.43
C THR A 148 13.89 3.24 -3.16
N ASP A 149 12.85 2.42 -3.49
CA ASP A 149 11.63 2.81 -4.22
C ASP A 149 10.47 1.84 -3.94
N GLU A 150 10.28 1.42 -2.68
CA GLU A 150 9.13 0.61 -2.28
C GLU A 150 7.85 1.42 -2.36
N GLU A 151 7.87 2.61 -1.79
CA GLU A 151 6.74 3.50 -1.57
C GLU A 151 6.09 4.04 -2.85
N SER A 152 6.73 3.87 -4.01
CA SER A 152 6.24 4.47 -5.24
C SER A 152 6.13 3.51 -6.42
N GLY A 153 6.95 2.46 -6.55
CA GLY A 153 6.84 1.66 -7.76
C GLY A 153 7.60 0.35 -7.85
N PHE A 154 8.36 -0.04 -6.84
CA PHE A 154 9.17 -1.27 -6.81
C PHE A 154 10.25 -1.36 -7.91
N ARG A 155 10.51 -0.26 -8.64
CA ARG A 155 11.50 -0.20 -9.73
C ARG A 155 12.91 -0.59 -9.26
N CYS A 156 13.21 -0.31 -7.99
CA CYS A 156 14.49 -0.66 -7.36
C CYS A 156 14.72 -2.17 -7.32
N VAL A 157 13.74 -2.95 -6.88
CA VAL A 157 13.85 -4.41 -6.80
C VAL A 157 13.66 -5.08 -8.15
N GLU A 158 12.89 -4.51 -9.06
CA GLU A 158 12.83 -4.96 -10.46
C GLU A 158 14.21 -4.88 -11.13
N HIS A 159 14.91 -3.75 -10.98
CA HIS A 159 16.28 -3.58 -11.46
C HIS A 159 17.26 -4.54 -10.76
N TYR A 160 17.13 -4.68 -9.45
CA TYR A 160 17.97 -5.56 -8.65
C TYR A 160 17.89 -7.01 -9.14
N PHE A 161 16.70 -7.57 -9.33
CA PHE A 161 16.51 -8.96 -9.74
C PHE A 161 16.82 -9.25 -11.23
N GLN A 162 17.09 -8.22 -12.02
CA GLN A 162 17.70 -8.40 -13.34
C GLN A 162 19.19 -8.74 -13.26
N LYS A 163 19.85 -8.42 -12.14
CA LYS A 163 21.31 -8.56 -11.94
C LYS A 163 21.69 -9.56 -10.86
N GLU A 164 20.79 -9.82 -9.92
CA GLU A 164 21.02 -10.66 -8.76
C GLU A 164 20.03 -11.83 -8.70
N ALA A 165 20.48 -12.94 -8.12
CA ALA A 165 19.65 -14.12 -7.96
C ALA A 165 18.47 -13.86 -7.01
N MET A 166 17.29 -14.35 -7.40
CA MET A 166 16.08 -14.34 -6.57
C MET A 166 16.27 -15.29 -5.38
N PRO A 167 15.92 -14.86 -4.14
CA PRO A 167 15.87 -15.76 -2.99
C PRO A 167 14.92 -16.95 -3.19
N ASP A 168 15.26 -18.09 -2.63
CA ASP A 168 14.43 -19.30 -2.66
C ASP A 168 13.22 -19.17 -1.75
N ILE A 169 13.43 -18.59 -0.58
CA ILE A 169 12.39 -18.20 0.39
C ILE A 169 12.76 -16.85 1.01
N GLY A 170 11.81 -16.15 1.57
CA GLY A 170 12.13 -14.90 2.27
C GLY A 170 10.94 -14.22 2.92
N PHE A 171 11.23 -13.17 3.66
CA PHE A 171 10.20 -12.33 4.27
C PHE A 171 10.54 -10.84 4.16
N ALA A 172 9.49 -10.01 4.22
CA ALA A 172 9.60 -8.56 4.30
C ALA A 172 9.11 -8.12 5.70
N PRO A 173 9.94 -7.47 6.51
CA PRO A 173 9.57 -7.00 7.86
C PRO A 173 8.79 -5.67 7.81
N ASP A 174 7.77 -5.59 6.97
CA ASP A 174 7.07 -4.36 6.60
C ASP A 174 5.56 -4.57 6.61
N ALA A 175 5.02 -5.04 7.72
CA ALA A 175 3.58 -5.25 7.91
C ALA A 175 3.22 -5.68 9.35
N ASP A 176 2.09 -6.37 9.50
CA ASP A 176 1.60 -6.88 10.78
C ASP A 176 2.20 -8.24 11.15
N PHE A 177 2.38 -8.47 12.46
CA PHE A 177 2.48 -9.80 13.02
C PHE A 177 1.08 -10.44 13.22
N PRO A 178 0.93 -11.80 13.15
CA PRO A 178 2.00 -12.82 13.11
C PRO A 178 2.73 -12.92 11.76
N LEU A 179 2.05 -12.85 10.66
CA LEU A 179 2.55 -12.71 9.29
C LEU A 179 1.39 -12.56 8.30
N ILE A 180 1.66 -11.99 7.15
CA ILE A 180 0.73 -11.92 6.02
C ILE A 180 1.21 -12.93 4.97
N ASN A 181 0.43 -14.00 4.76
CA ASN A 181 0.72 -15.03 3.76
C ASN A 181 -0.13 -14.91 2.49
N ALA A 182 -1.06 -13.96 2.48
CA ALA A 182 -1.98 -13.72 1.38
C ALA A 182 -2.12 -12.23 1.08
N GLU A 183 -1.73 -11.83 -0.12
CA GLU A 183 -1.91 -10.48 -0.63
C GLU A 183 -2.85 -10.52 -1.83
N LYS A 184 -3.92 -9.72 -1.80
CA LYS A 184 -4.87 -9.64 -2.92
C LYS A 184 -4.20 -9.19 -4.20
N GLY A 185 -4.76 -9.58 -5.34
CA GLY A 185 -4.40 -8.99 -6.61
C GLY A 185 -4.81 -7.52 -6.66
N ILE A 186 -4.03 -6.72 -7.35
CA ILE A 186 -4.22 -5.28 -7.47
C ILE A 186 -4.31 -4.91 -8.94
N ALA A 187 -5.50 -4.50 -9.38
CA ALA A 187 -5.68 -4.00 -10.74
C ALA A 187 -6.11 -2.53 -10.73
N LEU A 188 -5.57 -1.76 -11.66
CA LEU A 188 -6.04 -0.42 -11.99
C LEU A 188 -6.85 -0.51 -13.28
N LEU A 189 -8.14 -0.26 -13.17
CA LEU A 189 -9.08 -0.28 -14.26
C LEU A 189 -9.45 1.16 -14.66
N GLN A 190 -9.61 1.39 -15.96
CA GLN A 190 -10.10 2.64 -16.51
C GLN A 190 -11.39 2.38 -17.28
N PHE A 191 -12.44 3.12 -16.91
CA PHE A 191 -13.68 3.17 -17.66
C PHE A 191 -13.77 4.52 -18.39
N SER A 192 -13.89 4.49 -19.71
CA SER A 192 -14.00 5.68 -20.54
C SER A 192 -15.32 5.70 -21.30
N GLN A 193 -16.03 6.80 -21.22
CA GLN A 193 -17.31 6.99 -21.87
C GLN A 193 -17.14 7.02 -23.40
N THR A 194 -18.04 6.39 -24.14
CA THR A 194 -17.94 6.19 -25.59
C THR A 194 -19.06 6.82 -26.40
N ASP A 195 -20.16 7.25 -25.76
CA ASP A 195 -21.26 7.92 -26.45
C ASP A 195 -20.88 9.34 -26.91
N PRO A 196 -21.47 9.81 -28.00
CA PRO A 196 -21.17 11.13 -28.51
C PRO A 196 -21.69 12.23 -27.57
N LEU A 197 -20.86 13.26 -27.37
CA LEU A 197 -21.23 14.45 -26.62
C LEU A 197 -21.98 15.46 -27.52
N SER A 198 -22.98 16.11 -26.97
CA SER A 198 -23.68 17.21 -27.61
C SER A 198 -23.28 18.57 -27.01
N SER A 199 -23.48 19.65 -27.75
CA SER A 199 -23.30 21.01 -27.22
C SER A 199 -24.31 21.38 -26.12
N GLU A 200 -25.38 20.59 -26.00
CA GLU A 200 -26.48 20.81 -25.07
C GLU A 200 -26.37 19.98 -23.78
N GLU A 201 -25.21 19.33 -23.54
CA GLU A 201 -25.03 18.54 -22.32
C GLU A 201 -25.28 19.37 -21.07
N GLN A 202 -26.09 18.80 -20.15
CA GLN A 202 -26.42 19.43 -18.89
C GLN A 202 -25.27 19.39 -17.88
N LEU A 203 -24.48 18.31 -17.88
CA LEU A 203 -23.27 18.21 -17.05
C LEU A 203 -22.12 18.92 -17.77
N ILE A 204 -21.63 20.01 -17.20
CA ILE A 204 -20.48 20.75 -17.72
C ILE A 204 -19.18 20.08 -17.25
N SER A 205 -19.12 19.76 -15.95
CA SER A 205 -17.99 19.06 -15.35
C SER A 205 -18.40 18.25 -14.14
N PHE A 206 -17.67 17.17 -13.89
CA PHE A 206 -17.74 16.38 -12.67
C PHE A 206 -16.33 16.00 -12.25
N GLN A 207 -15.99 16.21 -10.99
CA GLN A 207 -14.67 15.90 -10.45
C GLN A 207 -14.79 15.32 -9.05
N ALA A 208 -14.15 14.16 -8.80
CA ALA A 208 -14.05 13.59 -7.46
C ALA A 208 -12.75 12.75 -7.35
N GLY A 209 -12.09 12.92 -6.21
CA GLY A 209 -10.84 12.23 -5.90
C GLY A 209 -9.64 12.69 -6.74
N ASN A 210 -8.45 12.40 -6.25
CA ASN A 210 -7.18 12.72 -6.89
C ASN A 210 -6.18 11.55 -6.86
N ARG A 211 -6.53 10.45 -6.16
CA ARG A 211 -5.73 9.23 -6.06
C ARG A 211 -6.62 8.01 -6.25
N HIS A 212 -6.24 7.12 -7.16
CA HIS A 212 -7.03 5.92 -7.44
C HIS A 212 -7.13 4.95 -6.25
N ASN A 213 -6.12 4.95 -5.36
CA ASN A 213 -6.04 4.08 -4.19
C ASN A 213 -6.72 4.66 -2.93
N MET A 214 -7.46 5.76 -3.05
CA MET A 214 -8.20 6.37 -1.95
C MET A 214 -9.68 6.54 -2.31
N VAL A 215 -10.56 6.40 -1.33
CA VAL A 215 -11.99 6.72 -1.48
C VAL A 215 -12.13 8.25 -1.57
N PRO A 216 -12.78 8.79 -2.62
CA PRO A 216 -13.01 10.22 -2.75
C PRO A 216 -13.86 10.78 -1.60
N ASP A 217 -13.34 11.78 -0.90
CA ASP A 217 -13.99 12.48 0.20
C ASP A 217 -14.48 13.89 -0.17
N PHE A 218 -14.26 14.30 -1.43
CA PHE A 218 -14.79 15.52 -2.01
C PHE A 218 -15.19 15.28 -3.46
N ALA A 219 -16.40 15.76 -3.82
CA ALA A 219 -16.89 15.78 -5.20
C ALA A 219 -17.49 17.14 -5.55
N LYS A 220 -17.33 17.55 -6.80
CA LYS A 220 -17.89 18.77 -7.36
C LYS A 220 -18.48 18.47 -8.74
N ALA A 221 -19.72 18.90 -8.96
CA ALA A 221 -20.36 18.93 -10.27
C ALA A 221 -20.78 20.34 -10.63
N VAL A 222 -20.67 20.69 -11.92
CA VAL A 222 -21.22 21.91 -12.51
C VAL A 222 -22.24 21.50 -13.56
N VAL A 223 -23.47 21.94 -13.39
CA VAL A 223 -24.57 21.63 -14.30
C VAL A 223 -25.24 22.90 -14.84
N LYS A 224 -25.89 22.81 -15.99
CA LYS A 224 -26.65 23.89 -16.63
C LYS A 224 -28.02 23.37 -17.13
N ASN A 225 -28.94 24.27 -17.45
CA ASN A 225 -30.26 23.94 -18.04
C ASN A 225 -31.00 22.84 -17.25
N VAL A 226 -30.92 22.92 -15.92
CA VAL A 226 -31.56 21.96 -15.02
C VAL A 226 -32.95 22.52 -14.60
N SER A 227 -33.78 21.63 -14.01
CA SER A 227 -35.11 22.01 -13.54
C SER A 227 -35.03 23.10 -12.44
N GLU A 228 -36.00 24.01 -12.42
CA GLU A 228 -36.13 25.10 -11.42
C GLU A 228 -36.30 24.55 -9.99
N ASP A 229 -36.78 23.32 -9.84
CA ASP A 229 -36.98 22.69 -8.52
C ASP A 229 -35.75 21.91 -8.03
N LEU A 230 -34.63 21.88 -8.78
CA LEU A 230 -33.45 21.13 -8.44
C LEU A 230 -32.90 21.47 -7.03
N GLU A 231 -32.94 22.73 -6.62
CA GLU A 231 -32.53 23.16 -5.28
C GLU A 231 -33.41 22.54 -4.18
N VAL A 232 -34.71 22.49 -4.42
CA VAL A 232 -35.69 21.88 -3.52
C VAL A 232 -35.43 20.40 -3.39
N GLN A 233 -35.18 19.73 -4.52
CA GLN A 233 -34.84 18.30 -4.52
C GLN A 233 -33.48 18.04 -3.85
N PHE A 234 -32.48 18.90 -4.07
CA PHE A 234 -31.19 18.83 -3.39
C PHE A 234 -31.35 18.94 -1.87
N ASN A 235 -32.06 19.95 -1.38
CA ASN A 235 -32.28 20.14 0.04
C ASN A 235 -33.07 18.98 0.68
N LYS A 236 -33.96 18.35 -0.07
CA LYS A 236 -34.69 17.17 0.38
C LYS A 236 -33.77 15.93 0.42
N TRP A 237 -32.96 15.72 -0.62
CA TRP A 237 -32.04 14.57 -0.74
C TRP A 237 -30.97 14.59 0.35
N PHE A 238 -30.35 15.75 0.57
CA PHE A 238 -29.26 15.90 1.54
C PHE A 238 -29.72 16.31 2.94
N LYS A 239 -31.03 16.31 3.24
CA LYS A 239 -31.57 16.71 4.54
C LYS A 239 -30.98 15.95 5.72
N GLU A 240 -30.74 14.64 5.57
CA GLU A 240 -30.23 13.76 6.60
C GLU A 240 -28.76 13.34 6.31
N TYR A 241 -28.12 14.03 5.37
CA TYR A 241 -26.73 13.76 5.06
C TYR A 241 -25.84 14.22 6.21
N ASP A 242 -24.99 13.31 6.70
CA ASP A 242 -24.19 13.48 7.91
C ASP A 242 -22.94 14.36 7.72
N ARG A 243 -22.77 14.95 6.51
CA ARG A 243 -21.64 15.78 6.13
C ARG A 243 -22.09 16.98 5.30
N GLU A 244 -21.13 17.82 4.93
CA GLU A 244 -21.40 19.03 4.16
C GLU A 244 -21.77 18.69 2.71
N ALA A 245 -22.85 19.30 2.25
CA ALA A 245 -23.23 19.37 0.84
C ALA A 245 -23.70 20.79 0.53
N THR A 246 -23.27 21.37 -0.58
CA THR A 246 -23.60 22.75 -0.96
C THR A 246 -24.21 22.80 -2.35
N PHE A 247 -25.11 23.78 -2.51
CA PHE A 247 -25.77 24.10 -3.77
C PHE A 247 -25.63 25.60 -4.02
N THR A 248 -24.99 25.98 -5.12
CA THR A 248 -24.73 27.40 -5.44
C THR A 248 -25.13 27.71 -6.88
N CYS A 249 -25.94 28.73 -7.07
CA CYS A 249 -26.32 29.24 -8.40
C CYS A 249 -25.34 30.32 -8.86
N GLU A 250 -24.79 30.17 -10.07
CA GLU A 250 -23.92 31.14 -10.72
C GLU A 250 -24.44 31.42 -12.16
N GLY A 251 -25.37 32.35 -12.27
CA GLY A 251 -26.09 32.62 -13.52
C GLY A 251 -26.91 31.41 -13.98
N GLU A 252 -26.62 30.87 -15.16
CA GLU A 252 -27.29 29.66 -15.70
C GLU A 252 -26.67 28.35 -15.19
N ARG A 253 -25.64 28.44 -14.39
CA ARG A 253 -24.91 27.26 -13.87
C ARG A 253 -25.28 27.01 -12.41
N VAL A 254 -25.30 25.73 -12.06
CA VAL A 254 -25.43 25.29 -10.68
C VAL A 254 -24.19 24.51 -10.32
N ILE A 255 -23.56 24.85 -9.21
CA ILE A 255 -22.43 24.17 -8.63
C ILE A 255 -22.90 23.36 -7.44
N ILE A 256 -22.66 22.08 -7.44
CA ILE A 256 -22.97 21.17 -6.34
C ILE A 256 -21.66 20.59 -5.81
N THR A 257 -21.44 20.68 -4.50
CA THR A 257 -20.32 20.01 -3.84
C THR A 257 -20.81 19.07 -2.76
N VAL A 258 -20.08 17.96 -2.55
CA VAL A 258 -20.40 16.98 -1.50
C VAL A 258 -19.11 16.57 -0.83
N SER A 259 -19.09 16.60 0.52
CA SER A 259 -18.00 16.10 1.35
C SER A 259 -18.30 14.69 1.86
N GLY A 260 -17.28 13.85 1.98
CA GLY A 260 -17.39 12.44 2.35
C GLY A 260 -16.42 12.03 3.45
N LYS A 261 -16.00 10.77 3.37
CA LYS A 261 -15.00 10.20 4.26
C LYS A 261 -14.00 9.40 3.44
N SER A 262 -12.72 9.78 3.51
CA SER A 262 -11.66 9.02 2.88
C SER A 262 -11.41 7.70 3.60
N ALA A 263 -10.97 6.71 2.85
CA ALA A 263 -10.45 5.43 3.32
C ALA A 263 -9.51 4.86 2.24
N HIS A 264 -8.68 3.91 2.59
CA HIS A 264 -7.85 3.23 1.59
C HIS A 264 -8.71 2.33 0.68
N ALA A 265 -8.36 2.22 -0.61
CA ALA A 265 -9.12 1.45 -1.60
C ALA A 265 -9.16 -0.06 -1.32
N MET A 266 -8.34 -0.59 -0.43
CA MET A 266 -8.41 -1.99 0.00
C MET A 266 -9.61 -2.28 0.90
N GLU A 267 -10.14 -1.26 1.60
CA GLU A 267 -11.30 -1.34 2.49
C GLU A 267 -12.26 -0.16 2.21
N PRO A 268 -12.79 -0.06 0.99
CA PRO A 268 -13.57 1.10 0.56
C PRO A 268 -14.88 1.27 1.36
N GLU A 269 -15.39 0.22 1.98
CA GLU A 269 -16.57 0.22 2.84
C GLU A 269 -16.37 1.04 4.13
N LYS A 270 -15.13 1.30 4.56
CA LYS A 270 -14.81 2.18 5.70
C LYS A 270 -14.89 3.66 5.35
N GLY A 271 -14.91 3.98 4.06
CA GLY A 271 -15.07 5.33 3.53
C GLY A 271 -16.52 5.67 3.17
N LYS A 272 -16.69 6.86 2.58
CA LYS A 272 -17.94 7.31 1.96
C LYS A 272 -17.60 7.99 0.63
N ASN A 273 -17.74 7.23 -0.46
CA ASN A 273 -17.39 7.68 -1.80
C ASN A 273 -18.41 8.71 -2.30
N VAL A 274 -18.01 9.97 -2.34
CA VAL A 274 -18.90 11.07 -2.73
C VAL A 274 -19.10 11.23 -4.22
N ALA A 275 -18.27 10.62 -5.06
CA ALA A 275 -18.57 10.51 -6.48
C ALA A 275 -19.86 9.73 -6.70
N VAL A 276 -20.04 8.62 -5.98
CA VAL A 276 -21.26 7.81 -6.02
C VAL A 276 -22.46 8.57 -5.46
N VAL A 277 -22.31 9.20 -4.29
CA VAL A 277 -23.40 9.97 -3.65
C VAL A 277 -23.91 11.09 -4.57
N LEU A 278 -23.00 11.87 -5.16
CA LEU A 278 -23.37 12.96 -6.07
C LEU A 278 -23.95 12.42 -7.38
N ALA A 279 -23.38 11.34 -7.92
CA ALA A 279 -23.90 10.72 -9.14
C ALA A 279 -25.30 10.13 -8.93
N GLN A 280 -25.58 9.49 -7.80
CA GLN A 280 -26.92 9.01 -7.44
C GLN A 280 -27.94 10.16 -7.43
N PHE A 281 -27.62 11.29 -6.82
CA PHE A 281 -28.51 12.47 -6.87
C PHE A 281 -28.74 12.93 -8.31
N LEU A 282 -27.66 13.16 -9.07
CA LEU A 282 -27.73 13.70 -10.44
C LEU A 282 -28.42 12.76 -11.43
N SER A 283 -28.34 11.44 -11.26
CA SER A 283 -28.97 10.46 -12.14
C SER A 283 -30.50 10.58 -12.22
N HIS A 284 -31.12 11.15 -11.18
CA HIS A 284 -32.55 11.42 -11.14
C HIS A 284 -32.95 12.74 -11.79
N HIS A 285 -31.98 13.64 -12.07
CA HIS A 285 -32.26 15.01 -12.48
C HIS A 285 -31.68 15.42 -13.83
N LEU A 286 -30.65 14.72 -14.33
CA LEU A 286 -30.11 14.95 -15.66
C LEU A 286 -30.90 14.16 -16.71
N THR A 287 -31.10 14.78 -17.88
CA THR A 287 -31.91 14.24 -18.97
C THR A 287 -31.18 14.14 -20.30
N THR A 288 -30.08 14.88 -20.48
CA THR A 288 -29.25 14.76 -21.69
C THR A 288 -28.46 13.46 -21.70
N ASP A 289 -28.35 12.81 -22.88
CA ASP A 289 -27.95 11.43 -22.99
C ASP A 289 -26.59 11.13 -22.35
N ALA A 290 -25.54 11.83 -22.75
CA ALA A 290 -24.19 11.54 -22.23
C ALA A 290 -24.04 11.93 -20.74
N SER A 291 -24.62 13.07 -20.32
CA SER A 291 -24.62 13.49 -18.92
C SER A 291 -25.31 12.46 -18.01
N LYS A 292 -26.49 12.02 -18.43
CA LYS A 292 -27.27 11.01 -17.72
C LYS A 292 -26.59 9.66 -17.70
N ALA A 293 -26.07 9.22 -18.84
CA ALA A 293 -25.36 7.93 -18.95
C ALA A 293 -24.14 7.88 -18.01
N PHE A 294 -23.37 8.98 -17.92
CA PHE A 294 -22.21 9.08 -17.05
C PHE A 294 -22.59 8.92 -15.57
N VAL A 295 -23.51 9.72 -15.07
CA VAL A 295 -23.88 9.67 -13.64
C VAL A 295 -24.64 8.38 -13.29
N THR A 296 -25.46 7.84 -14.23
CA THR A 296 -26.15 6.58 -14.02
C THR A 296 -25.16 5.42 -13.93
N PHE A 297 -24.15 5.38 -14.81
CA PHE A 297 -23.10 4.37 -14.73
C PHE A 297 -22.39 4.36 -13.39
N ILE A 298 -22.01 5.54 -12.86
CA ILE A 298 -21.36 5.63 -11.54
C ILE A 298 -22.29 5.14 -10.44
N ALA A 299 -23.56 5.58 -10.45
CA ALA A 299 -24.56 5.24 -9.44
C ALA A 299 -24.85 3.72 -9.41
N ASP A 300 -25.02 3.12 -10.59
CA ASP A 300 -25.38 1.71 -10.73
C ASP A 300 -24.20 0.78 -10.46
N VAL A 301 -23.00 1.14 -10.96
CA VAL A 301 -21.85 0.23 -10.96
C VAL A 301 -21.06 0.34 -9.66
N PHE A 302 -20.88 1.55 -9.14
CA PHE A 302 -20.04 1.79 -7.97
C PHE A 302 -20.85 2.11 -6.70
N GLY A 303 -22.16 2.00 -6.76
CA GLY A 303 -23.05 2.05 -5.58
C GLY A 303 -22.80 0.90 -4.60
N ASP A 304 -22.23 -0.18 -5.09
CA ASP A 304 -21.75 -1.33 -4.36
C ASP A 304 -20.24 -1.51 -4.58
N VAL A 305 -19.49 -1.60 -3.49
CA VAL A 305 -18.03 -1.71 -3.53
C VAL A 305 -17.53 -3.11 -3.89
N TYR A 306 -18.40 -4.09 -4.07
CA TYR A 306 -18.03 -5.48 -4.34
C TYR A 306 -18.11 -5.87 -5.83
N GLY A 307 -18.62 -4.96 -6.69
CA GLY A 307 -18.62 -5.13 -8.14
C GLY A 307 -19.71 -6.03 -8.70
N ASN A 308 -20.81 -6.23 -7.95
CA ASN A 308 -21.92 -7.07 -8.38
C ASN A 308 -22.52 -6.67 -9.75
N ALA A 309 -22.65 -5.36 -10.00
CA ALA A 309 -23.23 -4.84 -11.24
C ALA A 309 -22.47 -5.27 -12.50
N LEU A 310 -21.17 -5.46 -12.40
CA LEU A 310 -20.31 -5.92 -13.50
C LEU A 310 -19.99 -7.42 -13.43
N GLY A 311 -20.50 -8.17 -12.44
CA GLY A 311 -20.16 -9.57 -12.23
C GLY A 311 -18.72 -9.81 -11.80
N LEU A 312 -18.09 -8.79 -11.24
CA LEU A 312 -16.72 -8.85 -10.68
C LEU A 312 -16.70 -9.33 -9.22
N ASP A 313 -17.86 -9.53 -8.63
CA ASP A 313 -18.04 -10.04 -7.28
C ASP A 313 -17.42 -11.43 -7.11
N TYR A 314 -16.63 -11.58 -6.05
CA TYR A 314 -16.02 -12.85 -5.66
C TYR A 314 -15.48 -12.75 -4.23
N ALA A 315 -15.46 -13.85 -3.52
CA ALA A 315 -14.83 -13.94 -2.21
C ALA A 315 -14.25 -15.34 -2.00
N ASP A 316 -13.15 -15.42 -1.27
CA ASP A 316 -12.60 -16.67 -0.78
C ASP A 316 -12.39 -16.64 0.75
N GLU A 317 -12.16 -17.82 1.34
CA GLU A 317 -11.96 -17.96 2.78
C GLU A 317 -10.62 -17.41 3.25
N VAL A 318 -9.64 -17.28 2.36
CA VAL A 318 -8.27 -16.84 2.68
C VAL A 318 -8.17 -15.32 2.75
N SER A 319 -8.67 -14.63 1.72
CA SER A 319 -8.47 -13.19 1.57
C SER A 319 -9.76 -12.36 1.57
N GLY A 320 -10.93 -13.01 1.73
CA GLY A 320 -12.22 -12.34 1.78
C GLY A 320 -12.69 -11.78 0.42
N PRO A 321 -13.58 -10.78 0.41
CA PRO A 321 -14.22 -10.31 -0.80
C PRO A 321 -13.31 -9.47 -1.70
N THR A 322 -13.53 -9.55 -3.00
CA THR A 322 -13.03 -8.58 -3.99
C THR A 322 -13.70 -7.22 -3.75
N THR A 323 -12.92 -6.14 -3.88
CA THR A 323 -13.43 -4.77 -3.71
C THR A 323 -13.05 -3.88 -4.88
N LEU A 324 -13.92 -2.91 -5.19
CA LEU A 324 -13.73 -1.89 -6.20
C LEU A 324 -13.88 -0.50 -5.59
N ASN A 325 -12.95 0.40 -5.90
CA ASN A 325 -13.02 1.79 -5.52
C ASN A 325 -12.90 2.69 -6.75
N ALA A 326 -13.95 3.42 -7.11
CA ALA A 326 -13.87 4.52 -8.07
C ALA A 326 -13.14 5.70 -7.40
N GLY A 327 -11.81 5.70 -7.52
CA GLY A 327 -10.93 6.61 -6.76
C GLY A 327 -10.69 7.95 -7.44
N VAL A 328 -10.77 8.01 -8.79
CA VAL A 328 -10.72 9.26 -9.55
C VAL A 328 -11.84 9.25 -10.58
N VAL A 329 -12.70 10.23 -10.50
CA VAL A 329 -13.87 10.36 -11.39
C VAL A 329 -13.85 11.74 -12.01
N SER A 330 -13.87 11.82 -13.33
CA SER A 330 -13.87 13.06 -14.09
C SER A 330 -14.83 13.02 -15.26
N PHE A 331 -15.49 14.13 -15.52
CA PHE A 331 -16.26 14.39 -16.74
C PHE A 331 -16.02 15.81 -17.19
N ASP A 332 -15.92 15.98 -18.48
CA ASP A 332 -15.89 17.27 -19.14
C ASP A 332 -16.81 17.22 -20.37
N SER A 333 -17.62 18.26 -20.57
CA SER A 333 -18.63 18.29 -21.63
C SER A 333 -18.06 18.30 -23.06
N GLN A 334 -16.74 18.40 -23.21
CA GLN A 334 -16.05 18.30 -24.50
C GLN A 334 -15.36 16.97 -24.72
N ASN A 335 -14.89 16.32 -23.62
CA ASN A 335 -14.04 15.12 -23.67
C ASN A 335 -14.73 13.87 -23.13
N GLY A 336 -15.90 14.00 -22.45
CA GLY A 336 -16.63 12.89 -21.86
C GLY A 336 -16.12 12.48 -20.49
N GLY A 337 -16.58 11.32 -20.06
CA GLY A 337 -16.33 10.75 -18.73
C GLY A 337 -15.16 9.78 -18.69
N ASN A 338 -14.40 9.85 -17.59
CA ASN A 338 -13.31 8.93 -17.30
C ASN A 338 -13.30 8.56 -15.80
N ILE A 339 -13.14 7.28 -15.48
CA ILE A 339 -13.18 6.76 -14.12
C ILE A 339 -12.00 5.81 -13.94
N LEU A 340 -11.13 6.11 -12.96
CA LEU A 340 -10.07 5.20 -12.53
C LEU A 340 -10.53 4.43 -11.30
N VAL A 341 -10.46 3.12 -11.39
CA VAL A 341 -10.96 2.18 -10.38
C VAL A 341 -9.82 1.31 -9.88
N SER A 342 -9.55 1.38 -8.58
CA SER A 342 -8.70 0.40 -7.91
C SER A 342 -9.51 -0.83 -7.57
N MET A 343 -9.11 -1.98 -8.09
CA MET A 343 -9.70 -3.28 -7.78
C MET A 343 -8.74 -4.08 -6.93
N ARG A 344 -9.23 -4.63 -5.80
CA ARG A 344 -8.51 -5.56 -4.93
C ARG A 344 -9.22 -6.90 -4.97
N TYR A 345 -8.64 -7.88 -5.65
CA TYR A 345 -9.30 -9.14 -5.89
C TYR A 345 -8.67 -10.30 -5.11
N SER A 346 -9.54 -11.23 -4.70
CA SER A 346 -9.21 -12.35 -3.81
C SER A 346 -8.11 -13.25 -4.41
N VAL A 347 -7.37 -13.97 -3.58
CA VAL A 347 -6.20 -14.75 -4.02
C VAL A 347 -6.54 -15.91 -4.95
N THR A 348 -7.78 -16.43 -4.88
CA THR A 348 -8.27 -17.49 -5.78
C THR A 348 -9.17 -16.96 -6.90
N TYR A 349 -9.17 -15.66 -7.14
CA TYR A 349 -10.04 -14.99 -8.09
C TYR A 349 -9.84 -15.50 -9.53
N PRO A 350 -10.90 -15.95 -10.22
CA PRO A 350 -10.80 -16.41 -11.60
C PRO A 350 -10.76 -15.19 -12.56
N TYR A 351 -9.62 -14.51 -12.61
CA TYR A 351 -9.47 -13.19 -13.22
C TYR A 351 -9.97 -13.11 -14.66
N GLU A 352 -9.53 -14.00 -15.55
CA GLU A 352 -9.92 -13.99 -16.97
C GLU A 352 -11.43 -14.20 -17.18
N GLU A 353 -12.03 -15.13 -16.41
CA GLU A 353 -13.47 -15.38 -16.48
C GLU A 353 -14.28 -14.16 -16.03
N LYS A 354 -13.88 -13.56 -14.92
CA LYS A 354 -14.57 -12.41 -14.33
C LYS A 354 -14.42 -11.16 -15.19
N MET A 355 -13.23 -10.90 -15.75
CA MET A 355 -13.03 -9.78 -16.67
C MET A 355 -13.82 -9.93 -17.96
N LYS A 356 -13.99 -11.15 -18.47
CA LYS A 356 -14.88 -11.43 -19.59
C LYS A 356 -16.34 -11.12 -19.23
N LYS A 357 -16.82 -11.56 -18.07
CA LYS A 357 -18.18 -11.23 -17.58
C LYS A 357 -18.36 -9.71 -17.44
N ALA A 358 -17.37 -9.01 -16.90
CA ALA A 358 -17.41 -7.55 -16.78
C ALA A 358 -17.59 -6.89 -18.14
N SER A 359 -16.86 -7.35 -19.15
CA SER A 359 -16.99 -6.84 -20.52
C SER A 359 -18.40 -7.11 -21.10
N GLU A 360 -18.99 -8.25 -20.83
CA GLU A 360 -20.36 -8.59 -21.26
C GLU A 360 -21.40 -7.71 -20.55
N HIS A 361 -21.25 -7.50 -19.25
CA HIS A 361 -22.18 -6.65 -18.48
C HIS A 361 -22.05 -5.17 -18.86
N LEU A 362 -20.84 -4.74 -19.25
CA LEU A 362 -20.57 -3.37 -19.66
C LEU A 362 -21.29 -2.97 -20.95
N LEU A 363 -21.68 -3.93 -21.80
CA LEU A 363 -22.46 -3.66 -23.04
C LEU A 363 -23.78 -2.91 -22.80
N LYS A 364 -24.27 -2.87 -21.54
CA LYS A 364 -25.48 -2.11 -21.18
C LYS A 364 -25.23 -0.62 -21.07
N TYR A 365 -23.96 -0.21 -21.01
CA TYR A 365 -23.53 1.16 -20.77
C TYR A 365 -22.62 1.63 -21.90
N PRO A 366 -22.64 2.91 -22.25
CA PRO A 366 -21.74 3.46 -23.26
C PRO A 366 -20.34 3.72 -22.69
N PHE A 367 -19.67 2.66 -22.24
CA PHE A 367 -18.33 2.72 -21.65
C PHE A 367 -17.43 1.62 -22.22
N SER A 368 -16.15 1.93 -22.36
CA SER A 368 -15.08 0.97 -22.60
C SER A 368 -14.33 0.71 -21.29
N LEU A 369 -13.79 -0.52 -21.15
CA LEU A 369 -12.95 -0.94 -20.02
C LEU A 369 -11.53 -1.20 -20.52
N HIS A 370 -10.56 -0.58 -19.87
CA HIS A 370 -9.14 -0.82 -20.08
C HIS A 370 -8.47 -1.22 -18.76
N VAL A 371 -7.62 -2.23 -18.78
CA VAL A 371 -6.75 -2.61 -17.67
C VAL A 371 -5.44 -1.85 -17.82
N LEU A 372 -5.17 -0.88 -16.95
CA LEU A 372 -3.95 -0.08 -16.99
C LEU A 372 -2.77 -0.81 -16.34
N SER A 373 -3.04 -1.53 -15.26
CA SER A 373 -2.07 -2.40 -14.60
C SER A 373 -2.76 -3.55 -13.89
N ASN A 374 -2.04 -4.65 -13.73
CA ASN A 374 -2.51 -5.80 -12.97
C ASN A 374 -1.33 -6.49 -12.29
N SER A 375 -1.28 -6.45 -10.97
CA SER A 375 -0.38 -7.21 -10.13
C SER A 375 -1.13 -8.41 -9.58
N MET A 376 -0.68 -9.61 -9.94
CA MET A 376 -1.32 -10.87 -9.55
C MET A 376 -1.33 -11.04 -8.03
N PRO A 377 -2.28 -11.79 -7.47
CA PRO A 377 -2.26 -12.14 -6.05
C PRO A 377 -1.00 -12.90 -5.67
N HIS A 378 -0.61 -12.77 -4.41
CA HIS A 378 0.46 -13.56 -3.83
C HIS A 378 -0.08 -14.35 -2.65
N TYR A 379 0.16 -15.68 -2.65
CA TYR A 379 -0.36 -16.55 -1.58
C TYR A 379 0.53 -17.76 -1.35
N ILE A 380 0.86 -18.00 -0.09
CA ILE A 380 1.54 -19.21 0.37
C ILE A 380 0.62 -19.91 1.36
N PRO A 381 0.26 -21.20 1.15
CA PRO A 381 -0.61 -21.93 2.05
C PRO A 381 -0.11 -21.94 3.51
N GLU A 382 -1.05 -21.86 4.47
CA GLU A 382 -0.71 -21.88 5.90
C GLU A 382 0.08 -23.13 6.30
N GLU A 383 -0.20 -24.28 5.64
CA GLU A 383 0.42 -25.56 5.91
C GLU A 383 1.87 -25.67 5.42
N ASP A 384 2.36 -24.70 4.64
CA ASP A 384 3.73 -24.69 4.17
C ASP A 384 4.73 -24.64 5.34
N GLU A 385 5.78 -25.46 5.30
CA GLU A 385 6.76 -25.56 6.38
C GLU A 385 7.43 -24.22 6.69
N PHE A 386 7.65 -23.39 5.67
CA PHE A 386 8.19 -22.05 5.82
C PHE A 386 7.27 -21.19 6.70
N ILE A 387 5.96 -21.17 6.40
CA ILE A 387 4.93 -20.47 7.19
C ILE A 387 4.88 -21.00 8.61
N GLN A 388 4.80 -22.31 8.77
CA GLN A 388 4.73 -22.95 10.08
C GLN A 388 5.97 -22.67 10.94
N THR A 389 7.14 -22.54 10.31
CA THR A 389 8.39 -22.17 11.01
C THR A 389 8.32 -20.74 11.55
N LEU A 390 7.92 -19.77 10.74
CA LEU A 390 7.79 -18.37 11.17
C LEU A 390 6.73 -18.23 12.28
N LEU A 391 5.57 -18.89 12.13
CA LEU A 391 4.52 -18.89 13.14
C LEU A 391 4.99 -19.51 14.47
N ARG A 392 5.75 -20.62 14.42
CA ARG A 392 6.29 -21.28 15.61
C ARG A 392 7.25 -20.36 16.36
N VAL A 393 8.11 -19.64 15.64
CA VAL A 393 9.02 -18.65 16.24
C VAL A 393 8.22 -17.51 16.85
N TYR A 394 7.31 -16.90 16.11
CA TYR A 394 6.48 -15.80 16.60
C TYR A 394 5.72 -16.17 17.90
N ARG A 395 5.07 -17.34 17.90
CA ARG A 395 4.32 -17.85 19.06
C ARG A 395 5.21 -18.06 20.29
N ARG A 396 6.46 -18.45 20.11
CA ARG A 396 7.43 -18.64 21.20
C ARG A 396 7.72 -17.32 21.92
N TYR A 397 7.79 -16.20 21.22
CA TYR A 397 8.08 -14.89 21.80
C TYR A 397 6.86 -14.14 22.31
N THR A 398 5.70 -14.45 21.80
CA THR A 398 4.48 -13.66 22.07
C THR A 398 3.42 -14.43 22.86
N GLY A 399 3.41 -15.75 22.78
CA GLY A 399 2.30 -16.58 23.28
C GLY A 399 1.00 -16.43 22.46
N ASP A 400 1.03 -15.70 21.35
CA ASP A 400 -0.12 -15.44 20.48
C ASP A 400 -0.22 -16.55 19.42
N ASP A 401 -1.35 -17.23 19.36
CA ASP A 401 -1.62 -18.39 18.49
C ASP A 401 -2.51 -18.08 17.28
N ARG A 402 -2.76 -16.79 17.01
CA ARG A 402 -3.59 -16.39 15.85
C ARG A 402 -3.05 -16.92 14.53
N LYS A 403 -3.94 -17.02 13.57
CA LYS A 403 -3.65 -17.45 12.19
C LYS A 403 -2.91 -16.38 11.39
N PRO A 404 -2.28 -16.75 10.27
CA PRO A 404 -1.82 -15.81 9.27
C PRO A 404 -2.91 -14.81 8.86
N LEU A 405 -2.47 -13.65 8.41
CA LEU A 405 -3.33 -12.57 7.97
C LEU A 405 -3.35 -12.50 6.43
N SER A 406 -4.38 -11.85 5.91
CA SER A 406 -4.42 -11.42 4.52
C SER A 406 -4.49 -9.90 4.43
N THR A 407 -3.96 -9.32 3.35
CA THR A 407 -4.05 -7.88 3.09
C THR A 407 -4.57 -7.58 1.69
N GLY A 408 -5.26 -6.46 1.55
CA GLY A 408 -5.58 -5.87 0.25
C GLY A 408 -4.46 -4.96 -0.29
N GLY A 409 -3.42 -4.71 0.51
CA GLY A 409 -2.19 -4.03 0.13
C GLY A 409 -1.21 -4.95 -0.60
N GLY A 410 -0.06 -4.40 -0.93
CA GLY A 410 1.06 -5.16 -1.45
C GLY A 410 2.32 -4.72 -0.74
N THR A 411 3.18 -5.68 -0.40
CA THR A 411 4.48 -5.45 0.21
C THR A 411 5.58 -6.05 -0.68
N TYR A 412 6.83 -5.85 -0.34
CA TYR A 412 7.92 -6.54 -1.03
C TYR A 412 7.82 -8.07 -1.01
N ALA A 413 7.04 -8.65 -0.10
CA ALA A 413 6.84 -10.10 -0.04
C ALA A 413 6.36 -10.69 -1.38
N ARG A 414 5.50 -9.97 -2.11
CA ARG A 414 4.96 -10.39 -3.40
C ARG A 414 5.97 -10.44 -4.55
N VAL A 415 7.11 -9.78 -4.41
CA VAL A 415 8.20 -9.83 -5.39
C VAL A 415 8.91 -11.18 -5.36
N LEU A 416 8.95 -11.82 -4.19
CA LEU A 416 9.55 -13.14 -4.01
C LEU A 416 8.61 -14.23 -4.52
N LYS A 417 9.17 -15.28 -5.12
CA LYS A 417 8.39 -16.47 -5.50
C LYS A 417 7.77 -17.16 -4.30
N LYS A 418 8.46 -17.16 -3.17
CA LYS A 418 8.04 -17.73 -1.90
C LYS A 418 8.42 -16.76 -0.79
N GLY A 419 7.59 -15.74 -0.59
CA GLY A 419 7.77 -14.67 0.38
C GLY A 419 6.53 -14.38 1.19
N VAL A 420 6.68 -13.80 2.37
CA VAL A 420 5.61 -13.32 3.23
C VAL A 420 6.00 -12.00 3.86
N ALA A 421 5.03 -11.16 4.21
CA ALA A 421 5.30 -10.06 5.12
C ALA A 421 5.27 -10.58 6.57
N PHE A 422 6.24 -10.17 7.39
CA PHE A 422 6.47 -10.74 8.72
C PHE A 422 6.85 -9.66 9.72
N GLY A 423 5.84 -9.01 10.28
CA GLY A 423 5.98 -7.90 11.24
C GLY A 423 6.49 -6.62 10.56
N SER A 424 6.71 -5.53 11.30
CA SER A 424 6.98 -5.50 12.75
C SER A 424 5.85 -4.93 13.62
N LEU A 425 4.69 -4.62 13.06
CA LEU A 425 3.57 -4.10 13.86
C LEU A 425 2.93 -5.23 14.68
N PHE A 426 2.95 -5.10 16.01
CA PHE A 426 2.34 -6.10 16.90
C PHE A 426 0.83 -5.88 17.03
N PRO A 427 0.07 -6.98 17.24
CA PRO A 427 -1.37 -6.90 17.44
C PRO A 427 -1.77 -5.96 18.57
N GLY A 428 -2.74 -5.08 18.26
CA GLY A 428 -3.25 -4.08 19.20
C GLY A 428 -2.50 -2.76 19.22
N GLU A 429 -1.41 -2.64 18.45
CA GLU A 429 -0.78 -1.35 18.18
C GLU A 429 -1.55 -0.61 17.09
N PRO A 430 -1.65 0.72 17.16
CA PRO A 430 -2.21 1.49 16.06
C PRO A 430 -1.22 1.52 14.90
N ASP A 431 -1.72 1.31 13.70
CA ASP A 431 -0.97 1.60 12.49
C ASP A 431 -0.85 3.11 12.30
N VAL A 432 0.38 3.61 12.40
CA VAL A 432 0.74 5.03 12.25
C VAL A 432 1.65 5.28 11.05
N ALA A 433 1.85 4.27 10.20
CA ALA A 433 2.58 4.41 8.95
C ALA A 433 1.93 5.52 8.08
N HIS A 434 2.74 6.29 7.38
CA HIS A 434 2.33 7.41 6.52
C HIS A 434 1.59 8.56 7.24
N GLN A 435 1.43 8.50 8.56
CA GLN A 435 0.77 9.54 9.35
C GLN A 435 1.79 10.54 9.94
N LYS A 436 1.31 11.71 10.34
CA LYS A 436 2.11 12.62 11.16
C LYS A 436 2.39 11.98 12.52
N ASP A 437 3.53 12.33 13.09
CA ASP A 437 3.98 11.78 14.37
C ASP A 437 4.13 10.25 14.35
N GLU A 438 4.46 9.68 13.19
CA GLU A 438 4.84 8.27 13.05
C GLU A 438 5.89 7.88 14.10
N TYR A 439 5.73 6.70 14.68
CA TYR A 439 6.64 6.19 15.71
C TYR A 439 6.73 4.67 15.69
N VAL A 440 7.83 4.16 16.24
CA VAL A 440 7.96 2.76 16.62
C VAL A 440 8.09 2.63 18.13
N VAL A 441 7.47 1.60 18.72
CA VAL A 441 7.65 1.24 20.13
C VAL A 441 8.96 0.47 20.27
N ILE A 442 9.90 1.00 21.07
CA ILE A 442 11.27 0.48 21.14
C ILE A 442 11.30 -0.99 21.62
N ASP A 443 10.55 -1.33 22.66
CA ASP A 443 10.56 -2.71 23.20
C ASP A 443 10.00 -3.71 22.18
N ASN A 444 9.05 -3.29 21.33
CA ASN A 444 8.53 -4.10 20.25
C ASN A 444 9.54 -4.26 19.10
N LEU A 445 10.27 -3.19 18.78
CA LEU A 445 11.34 -3.26 17.78
C LEU A 445 12.46 -4.23 18.21
N VAL A 446 12.87 -4.18 19.48
CA VAL A 446 13.84 -5.11 20.08
C VAL A 446 13.33 -6.55 20.04
N LYS A 447 12.05 -6.75 20.38
CA LYS A 447 11.42 -8.08 20.30
C LYS A 447 11.34 -8.58 18.83
N ALA A 448 11.03 -7.70 17.87
CA ALA A 448 11.04 -8.05 16.45
C ALA A 448 12.43 -8.49 15.99
N ALA A 449 13.50 -7.80 16.40
CA ALA A 449 14.88 -8.21 16.11
C ALA A 449 15.20 -9.62 16.63
N ALA A 450 14.73 -9.97 17.83
CA ALA A 450 14.90 -11.32 18.37
C ALA A 450 14.11 -12.38 17.60
N ILE A 451 12.88 -12.07 17.20
CA ILE A 451 12.02 -12.93 16.36
C ILE A 451 12.71 -13.19 15.01
N TYR A 452 13.21 -12.14 14.36
CA TYR A 452 13.91 -12.28 13.09
C TYR A 452 15.20 -13.09 13.22
N ALA A 453 16.00 -12.87 14.28
CA ALA A 453 17.21 -13.63 14.53
C ALA A 453 16.95 -15.14 14.67
N GLU A 454 15.94 -15.51 15.46
CA GLU A 454 15.58 -16.92 15.61
C GLU A 454 14.99 -17.49 14.33
N SER A 455 14.20 -16.71 13.58
CA SER A 455 13.66 -17.12 12.29
C SER A 455 14.78 -17.38 11.27
N ILE A 456 15.81 -16.54 11.23
CA ILE A 456 17.00 -16.77 10.40
C ILE A 456 17.67 -18.10 10.77
N VAL A 457 17.85 -18.38 12.04
CA VAL A 457 18.47 -19.63 12.50
C VAL A 457 17.61 -20.84 12.14
N GLU A 458 16.31 -20.81 12.43
CA GLU A 458 15.39 -21.93 12.13
C GLU A 458 15.28 -22.22 10.60
N LEU A 459 15.44 -21.19 9.76
CA LEU A 459 15.30 -21.32 8.30
C LEU A 459 16.63 -21.57 7.57
N ALA A 460 17.78 -21.16 8.15
CA ALA A 460 19.05 -21.16 7.45
C ALA A 460 20.18 -21.94 8.15
N ALA A 461 20.01 -22.36 9.41
CA ALA A 461 21.04 -23.19 10.09
C ALA A 461 21.08 -24.64 9.57
N LYS A 462 22.19 -25.32 9.89
CA LYS A 462 22.40 -26.75 9.55
C LYS A 462 21.68 -27.66 10.53
#